data_2234c6423f449a46ae07d5554258df27
#
_entry.id   2234c6423f449a46ae07d5554258df27
#
_cell.length_a   1.000
_cell.length_b   1.000
_cell.length_c   1.000
_cell.angle_alpha   90.00
_cell.angle_beta   90.00
_cell.angle_gamma   90.00
#
_symmetry.space_group_name_H-M   'P 1'
#
loop_
_entity.id
_entity.type
_entity.pdbx_description
1 polymer ?
#
loop_
_entity_poly.entity_id
_entity_poly.type
_entity_poly.pdbx_seq_one_letter_code
_entity_poly.pdbx_strand_id
1 'polypeptide(L)'
;MGLLQKIRPEWLLRLGLGLMYLYSGYDLIANPQHWYGFAPKWFSQTVNTIGSIDSYLRVQGGGELILGLVFLGWFFGRRVVKIASLAAALEMLLILAFVGIDPITFRDIGLLGATIALLIHYQQEHGKLKI
;
A
#
# COMPACT_ATOMS: atom_id res chain seq x y z
N MET A 1 -24.47 20.17 0.57
CA MET A 1 -23.57 20.60 -0.54
C MET A 1 -22.27 21.20 0.00
N GLY A 2 -22.33 22.19 0.92
CA GLY A 2 -21.12 22.82 1.44
C GLY A 2 -20.13 21.89 2.14
N LEU A 3 -20.62 20.88 2.85
CA LEU A 3 -19.75 19.92 3.54
C LEU A 3 -18.93 19.09 2.56
N LEU A 4 -19.57 18.57 1.51
CA LEU A 4 -18.87 17.76 0.50
C LEU A 4 -17.83 18.57 -0.27
N GLN A 5 -18.08 19.85 -0.48
CA GLN A 5 -17.13 20.73 -1.15
C GLN A 5 -15.90 21.03 -0.28
N LYS A 6 -16.02 20.92 1.05
CA LYS A 6 -14.92 21.14 1.99
C LYS A 6 -14.03 19.93 2.18
N ILE A 7 -14.52 18.74 1.82
CA ILE A 7 -13.74 17.49 1.95
C ILE A 7 -12.76 17.42 0.79
N ARG A 8 -11.49 17.20 1.12
CA ARG A 8 -10.44 17.00 0.12
C ARG A 8 -10.38 15.52 -0.23
N PRO A 9 -10.57 15.15 -1.50
CA PRO A 9 -10.56 13.74 -1.90
C PRO A 9 -9.28 13.01 -1.52
N GLU A 10 -8.14 13.69 -1.50
CA GLU A 10 -6.87 13.08 -1.11
C GLU A 10 -6.92 12.47 0.29
N TRP A 11 -7.64 13.13 1.22
CA TRP A 11 -7.72 12.62 2.59
C TRP A 11 -8.59 11.37 2.71
N LEU A 12 -9.63 11.26 1.85
CA LEU A 12 -10.42 10.03 1.79
C LEU A 12 -9.57 8.87 1.28
N LEU A 13 -8.74 9.12 0.25
CA LEU A 13 -7.81 8.12 -0.27
C LEU A 13 -6.78 7.74 0.79
N ARG A 14 -6.21 8.72 1.47
CA ARG A 14 -5.22 8.48 2.51
C ARG A 14 -5.81 7.70 3.69
N LEU A 15 -7.00 8.05 4.12
CA LEU A 15 -7.66 7.37 5.23
C LEU A 15 -7.93 5.90 4.87
N GLY A 16 -8.50 5.65 3.70
CA GLY A 16 -8.79 4.30 3.25
C GLY A 16 -7.54 3.46 3.09
N LEU A 17 -6.53 3.99 2.40
CA LEU A 17 -5.26 3.28 2.21
C LEU A 17 -4.53 3.07 3.53
N GLY A 18 -4.52 4.10 4.38
CA GLY A 18 -3.83 4.01 5.67
C GLY A 18 -4.44 2.93 6.58
N LEU A 19 -5.76 2.91 6.70
CA LEU A 19 -6.43 1.91 7.52
C LEU A 19 -6.23 0.50 6.95
N MET A 20 -6.30 0.35 5.63
CA MET A 20 -6.05 -0.93 4.98
C MET A 20 -4.62 -1.44 5.27
N TYR A 21 -3.62 -0.57 5.11
CA TYR A 21 -2.23 -0.96 5.34
C TYR A 21 -1.94 -1.25 6.81
N LEU A 22 -2.56 -0.53 7.75
CA LEU A 22 -2.42 -0.84 9.17
C LEU A 22 -2.98 -2.22 9.49
N TYR A 23 -4.15 -2.54 8.95
CA TYR A 23 -4.75 -3.85 9.17
C TYR A 23 -3.91 -4.96 8.55
N SER A 24 -3.54 -4.83 7.27
CA SER A 24 -2.79 -5.86 6.59
C SER A 24 -1.39 -6.02 7.17
N GLY A 25 -0.74 -4.91 7.53
CA GLY A 25 0.57 -4.96 8.16
C GLY A 25 0.54 -5.66 9.50
N TYR A 26 -0.46 -5.36 10.31
CA TYR A 26 -0.63 -6.04 11.59
C TYR A 26 -0.86 -7.54 11.39
N ASP A 27 -1.74 -7.90 10.45
CA ASP A 27 -2.08 -9.31 10.22
C ASP A 27 -0.88 -10.09 9.66
N LEU A 28 -0.07 -9.47 8.80
CA LEU A 28 1.16 -10.10 8.30
C LEU A 28 2.15 -10.42 9.42
N ILE A 29 2.23 -9.55 10.42
CA ILE A 29 3.14 -9.77 11.57
C ILE A 29 2.56 -10.78 12.54
N ALA A 30 1.28 -10.63 12.90
CA ALA A 30 0.65 -11.44 13.93
C ALA A 30 0.25 -12.82 13.41
N ASN A 31 -0.22 -12.91 12.16
CA ASN A 31 -0.76 -14.14 11.57
C ASN A 31 -0.23 -14.33 10.14
N PRO A 32 1.08 -14.52 9.95
CA PRO A 32 1.64 -14.65 8.60
C PRO A 32 1.04 -15.83 7.84
N GLN A 33 0.54 -16.85 8.53
CA GLN A 33 -0.07 -18.02 7.88
C GLN A 33 -1.31 -17.66 7.05
N HIS A 34 -1.99 -16.55 7.34
CA HIS A 34 -3.12 -16.09 6.53
C HIS A 34 -2.70 -15.71 5.10
N TRP A 35 -1.42 -15.46 4.90
CA TRP A 35 -0.89 -14.91 3.65
C TRP A 35 -0.09 -15.92 2.83
N TYR A 36 0.06 -17.15 3.31
CA TYR A 36 0.84 -18.18 2.59
C TYR A 36 0.28 -18.46 1.20
N GLY A 37 -1.05 -18.46 1.06
CA GLY A 37 -1.70 -18.75 -0.21
C GLY A 37 -1.48 -17.70 -1.29
N PHE A 38 -1.00 -16.51 -0.92
CA PHE A 38 -0.75 -15.43 -1.87
C PHE A 38 0.69 -15.43 -2.39
N ALA A 39 1.58 -16.21 -1.77
CA ALA A 39 2.96 -16.31 -2.24
C ALA A 39 3.05 -17.47 -3.24
N PRO A 40 3.54 -17.22 -4.49
CA PRO A 40 3.76 -18.31 -5.44
C PRO A 40 4.77 -19.31 -4.88
N LYS A 41 4.64 -20.58 -5.28
CA LYS A 41 5.54 -21.64 -4.79
C LYS A 41 7.01 -21.33 -5.05
N TRP A 42 7.33 -20.82 -6.24
CA TRP A 42 8.72 -20.48 -6.59
C TRP A 42 9.26 -19.40 -5.66
N PHE A 43 8.42 -18.45 -5.28
CA PHE A 43 8.82 -17.36 -4.37
C PHE A 43 9.07 -17.90 -2.97
N SER A 44 8.15 -18.70 -2.44
CA SER A 44 8.30 -19.32 -1.12
C SER A 44 9.54 -20.20 -1.04
N GLN A 45 9.79 -20.99 -2.08
CA GLN A 45 10.98 -21.84 -2.15
C GLN A 45 12.26 -21.02 -2.15
N THR A 46 12.29 -19.94 -2.92
CA THR A 46 13.47 -19.05 -2.99
C THR A 46 13.71 -18.38 -1.64
N VAL A 47 12.66 -17.87 -1.01
CA VAL A 47 12.78 -17.20 0.29
C VAL A 47 13.25 -18.18 1.36
N ASN A 48 12.74 -19.42 1.33
CA ASN A 48 13.11 -20.43 2.32
C ASN A 48 14.59 -20.87 2.23
N THR A 49 15.26 -20.61 1.11
CA THR A 49 16.71 -20.87 1.00
C THR A 49 17.55 -19.82 1.74
N ILE A 50 17.00 -18.61 1.93
CA ILE A 50 17.69 -17.49 2.57
C ILE A 50 17.26 -17.34 4.03
N GLY A 51 16.00 -17.62 4.32
CA GLY A 51 15.41 -17.49 5.63
C GLY A 51 14.11 -18.28 5.70
N SER A 52 13.06 -17.69 6.26
CA SER A 52 11.74 -18.32 6.29
C SER A 52 10.70 -17.39 5.66
N ILE A 53 9.64 -17.99 5.12
CA ILE A 53 8.52 -17.21 4.56
C ILE A 53 7.87 -16.36 5.66
N ASP A 54 7.79 -16.87 6.88
CA ASP A 54 7.24 -16.11 8.01
C ASP A 54 8.03 -14.84 8.28
N SER A 55 9.36 -14.94 8.29
CA SER A 55 10.24 -13.78 8.49
C SER A 55 10.02 -12.74 7.39
N TYR A 56 9.93 -13.19 6.13
CA TYR A 56 9.68 -12.30 4.99
C TYR A 56 8.33 -11.58 5.16
N LEU A 57 7.28 -12.33 5.48
CA LEU A 57 5.94 -11.75 5.62
C LEU A 57 5.87 -10.74 6.78
N ARG A 58 6.59 -11.00 7.86
CA ARG A 58 6.66 -10.07 8.98
C ARG A 58 7.42 -8.81 8.61
N VAL A 59 8.48 -8.91 7.84
CA VAL A 59 9.21 -7.72 7.35
C VAL A 59 8.32 -6.92 6.41
N GLN A 60 7.60 -7.58 5.52
CA GLN A 60 6.64 -6.91 4.64
C GLN A 60 5.55 -6.22 5.46
N GLY A 61 5.05 -6.88 6.51
CA GLY A 61 4.06 -6.30 7.41
C GLY A 61 4.56 -5.04 8.10
N GLY A 62 5.82 -5.03 8.53
CA GLY A 62 6.45 -3.83 9.08
C GLY A 62 6.46 -2.69 8.09
N GLY A 63 6.81 -2.97 6.82
CA GLY A 63 6.78 -1.98 5.75
C GLY A 63 5.37 -1.44 5.51
N GLU A 64 4.36 -2.31 5.55
CA GLU A 64 2.97 -1.89 5.37
C GLU A 64 2.47 -1.04 6.54
N LEU A 65 2.89 -1.35 7.77
CA LEU A 65 2.57 -0.49 8.92
C LEU A 65 3.14 0.90 8.74
N ILE A 66 4.38 1.00 8.26
CA ILE A 66 5.00 2.29 7.98
C ILE A 66 4.21 3.05 6.92
N LEU A 67 3.82 2.38 5.82
CA LEU A 67 2.98 3.00 4.78
C LEU A 67 1.67 3.50 5.37
N GLY A 68 1.01 2.69 6.20
CA GLY A 68 -0.24 3.08 6.85
C GLY A 68 -0.09 4.32 7.70
N LEU A 69 0.97 4.39 8.51
CA LEU A 69 1.24 5.54 9.35
C LEU A 69 1.53 6.80 8.52
N VAL A 70 2.27 6.65 7.41
CA VAL A 70 2.56 7.78 6.52
C VAL A 70 1.28 8.32 5.88
N PHE A 71 0.40 7.44 5.40
CA PHE A 71 -0.86 7.87 4.79
C PHE A 71 -1.78 8.58 5.79
N LEU A 72 -1.81 8.11 7.03
CA LEU A 72 -2.68 8.69 8.07
C LEU A 72 -2.07 9.94 8.72
N GLY A 73 -0.75 10.10 8.68
CA GLY A 73 -0.07 11.18 9.38
C GLY A 73 -0.18 12.51 8.64
N TRP A 74 -0.86 13.49 9.26
CA TRP A 74 -1.00 14.83 8.69
C TRP A 74 0.28 15.64 8.76
N PHE A 75 1.22 15.22 9.61
CA PHE A 75 2.49 15.92 9.82
C PHE A 75 3.58 15.51 8.84
N PHE A 76 3.33 14.49 8.01
CA PHE A 76 4.29 14.10 6.96
C PHE A 76 4.16 15.04 5.77
N GLY A 77 5.31 15.45 5.23
CA GLY A 77 5.35 16.31 4.07
C GLY A 77 4.85 15.64 2.79
N ARG A 78 4.53 16.44 1.79
CA ARG A 78 4.02 15.97 0.50
C ARG A 78 4.99 14.99 -0.17
N ARG A 79 6.30 15.22 -0.07
CA ARG A 79 7.30 14.32 -0.62
C ARG A 79 7.21 12.94 -0.02
N VAL A 80 7.07 12.86 1.30
CA VAL A 80 7.00 11.58 2.00
C VAL A 80 5.77 10.80 1.55
N VAL A 81 4.62 11.45 1.48
CA VAL A 81 3.38 10.80 1.04
C VAL A 81 3.46 10.41 -0.43
N LYS A 82 4.09 11.23 -1.26
CA LYS A 82 4.29 10.92 -2.68
C LYS A 82 5.15 9.66 -2.84
N ILE A 83 6.23 9.55 -2.08
CA ILE A 83 7.10 8.37 -2.11
C ILE A 83 6.33 7.13 -1.62
N ALA A 84 5.55 7.29 -0.54
CA ALA A 84 4.72 6.20 -0.04
C ALA A 84 3.69 5.74 -1.07
N SER A 85 3.07 6.68 -1.79
CA SER A 85 2.11 6.36 -2.86
C SER A 85 2.78 5.58 -4.00
N LEU A 86 3.99 5.97 -4.38
CA LEU A 86 4.74 5.25 -5.39
C LEU A 86 5.08 3.83 -4.92
N ALA A 87 5.57 3.70 -3.68
CA ALA A 87 5.89 2.40 -3.10
C ALA A 87 4.66 1.49 -3.05
N ALA A 88 3.52 2.03 -2.63
CA ALA A 88 2.26 1.28 -2.57
C ALA A 88 1.79 0.86 -3.96
N ALA A 89 1.90 1.75 -4.96
CA ALA A 89 1.53 1.42 -6.33
C ALA A 89 2.40 0.28 -6.89
N LEU A 90 3.71 0.33 -6.63
CA LEU A 90 4.62 -0.72 -7.05
C LEU A 90 4.29 -2.05 -6.38
N GLU A 91 3.98 -2.02 -5.07
CA GLU A 91 3.60 -3.23 -4.34
C GLU A 91 2.34 -3.85 -4.94
N MET A 92 1.30 -3.06 -5.18
CA MET A 92 0.05 -3.56 -5.76
C MET A 92 0.28 -4.12 -7.17
N LEU A 93 1.09 -3.44 -7.97
CA LEU A 93 1.42 -3.90 -9.30
C LEU A 93 2.16 -5.24 -9.28
N LEU A 94 3.12 -5.40 -8.37
CA LEU A 94 3.87 -6.64 -8.21
C LEU A 94 2.97 -7.79 -7.74
N ILE A 95 2.07 -7.52 -6.80
CA ILE A 95 1.12 -8.54 -6.34
C ILE A 95 0.25 -9.00 -7.51
N LEU A 96 -0.32 -8.08 -8.27
CA LEU A 96 -1.15 -8.43 -9.43
C LEU A 96 -0.37 -9.18 -10.51
N ALA A 97 0.90 -8.83 -10.71
CA ALA A 97 1.74 -9.47 -11.72
C ALA A 97 2.14 -10.89 -11.33
N PHE A 98 2.51 -11.10 -10.06
CA PHE A 98 3.05 -12.38 -9.62
C PHE A 98 2.02 -13.34 -9.05
N VAL A 99 1.04 -12.82 -8.31
CA VAL A 99 -0.04 -13.65 -7.74
C VAL A 99 -1.16 -13.87 -8.75
N GLY A 100 -1.42 -12.85 -9.58
CA GLY A 100 -2.50 -12.89 -10.54
C GLY A 100 -3.80 -12.36 -9.94
N ILE A 101 -4.87 -12.47 -10.72
CA ILE A 101 -6.19 -11.96 -10.32
C ILE A 101 -7.02 -13.12 -9.79
N ASP A 102 -7.42 -13.04 -8.52
CA ASP A 102 -8.30 -14.02 -7.87
C ASP A 102 -9.37 -13.28 -7.06
N PRO A 103 -10.29 -13.97 -6.38
CA PRO A 103 -11.37 -13.31 -5.63
C PRO A 103 -10.91 -12.36 -4.53
N ILE A 104 -9.64 -12.44 -4.11
CA ILE A 104 -9.10 -11.56 -3.09
C ILE A 104 -8.25 -10.46 -3.73
N THR A 105 -7.35 -10.82 -4.66
CA THR A 105 -6.43 -9.85 -5.25
C THR A 105 -7.09 -8.94 -6.29
N PHE A 106 -8.30 -9.27 -6.78
CA PHE A 106 -8.99 -8.36 -7.70
C PHE A 106 -9.22 -6.97 -7.08
N ARG A 107 -9.27 -6.89 -5.76
CA ARG A 107 -9.40 -5.62 -5.04
C ARG A 107 -8.17 -4.74 -5.24
N ASP A 108 -7.04 -5.35 -5.47
CA ASP A 108 -5.78 -4.61 -5.65
C ASP A 108 -5.79 -3.78 -6.92
N ILE A 109 -6.64 -4.10 -7.89
CA ILE A 109 -6.83 -3.25 -9.07
C ILE A 109 -7.38 -1.89 -8.65
N GLY A 110 -8.39 -1.86 -7.78
CA GLY A 110 -8.93 -0.61 -7.25
C GLY A 110 -7.94 0.12 -6.37
N LEU A 111 -7.21 -0.61 -5.53
CA LEU A 111 -6.18 -0.04 -4.67
C LEU A 111 -5.03 0.54 -5.49
N LEU A 112 -4.64 -0.13 -6.57
CA LEU A 112 -3.64 0.38 -7.50
C LEU A 112 -4.09 1.70 -8.11
N GLY A 113 -5.34 1.77 -8.56
CA GLY A 113 -5.92 3.02 -9.06
C GLY A 113 -5.90 4.13 -8.02
N ALA A 114 -6.26 3.82 -6.78
CA ALA A 114 -6.26 4.79 -5.69
C ALA A 114 -4.85 5.32 -5.39
N THR A 115 -3.84 4.43 -5.36
CA THR A 115 -2.45 4.85 -5.09
C THR A 115 -1.89 5.68 -6.23
N ILE A 116 -2.21 5.35 -7.48
CA ILE A 116 -1.79 6.13 -8.63
C ILE A 116 -2.48 7.50 -8.62
N ALA A 117 -3.77 7.55 -8.29
CA ALA A 117 -4.50 8.81 -8.19
C ALA A 117 -3.86 9.73 -7.15
N LEU A 118 -3.49 9.18 -6.01
CA LEU A 118 -2.83 9.94 -4.94
C LEU A 118 -1.46 10.43 -5.39
N LEU A 119 -0.69 9.60 -6.07
CA LEU A 119 0.60 9.96 -6.62
C LEU A 119 0.48 11.12 -7.61
N ILE A 120 -0.48 11.04 -8.54
CA ILE A 120 -0.74 12.08 -9.52
C ILE A 120 -1.15 13.39 -8.83
N HIS A 121 -2.01 13.30 -7.82
CA HIS A 121 -2.45 14.46 -7.06
C HIS A 121 -1.25 15.23 -6.48
N TYR A 122 -0.34 14.52 -5.80
CA TYR A 122 0.84 15.17 -5.21
C TYR A 122 1.83 15.64 -6.25
N GLN A 123 1.93 14.97 -7.38
CA GLN A 123 2.78 15.42 -8.48
C GLN A 123 2.26 16.71 -9.09
N GLN A 124 0.95 16.83 -9.26
CA GLN A 124 0.34 18.05 -9.79
C GLN A 124 0.48 19.22 -8.82
N GLU A 125 0.29 18.98 -7.52
CA GLU A 125 0.49 20.04 -6.53
C GLU A 125 1.94 20.51 -6.51
N HIS A 126 2.88 19.57 -6.61
CA HIS A 126 4.31 19.90 -6.63
C HIS A 126 4.64 20.76 -7.85
N GLY A 127 4.06 20.46 -9.01
CA GLY A 127 4.22 21.26 -10.21
C GLY A 127 3.68 22.68 -10.06
N LYS A 128 2.52 22.83 -9.40
CA LYS A 128 1.91 24.14 -9.15
C LYS A 128 2.77 25.01 -8.25
N LEU A 129 3.47 24.40 -7.29
CA LEU A 129 4.31 25.15 -6.36
C LEU A 129 5.60 25.65 -6.99
N LYS A 130 5.98 25.13 -8.15
CA LYS A 130 7.17 25.57 -8.87
C LYS A 130 6.93 26.79 -9.76
N ILE A 131 5.69 27.17 -9.93
CA ILE A 131 5.29 28.32 -10.69
C ILE A 131 5.14 29.52 -9.75
#